data_816ea789ce4777cfaec917bb2f1ed1b0
#
_entry.id   816ea789ce4777cfaec917bb2f1ed1b0
#
_cell.length_a   1.000
_cell.length_b   1.000
_cell.length_c   1.000
_cell.angle_alpha   90.00
_cell.angle_beta   90.00
_cell.angle_gamma   90.00
#
_symmetry.space_group_name_H-M   'P 1'
#
loop_
_entity.id
_entity.type
_entity.pdbx_description
1 polymer ?
#
loop_
_entity_poly.entity_id
_entity_poly.type
_entity_poly.pdbx_seq_one_letter_code
_entity_poly.pdbx_strand_id
1 'polypeptide(L)'
;ETVSNPKSSTGRVDVFTRLICDGSHEFDKVPGGYKGHLWLEISPRTFPVIVRQGTRLNQMRFRRGNTKSSDKELKKLHIEDNIVFNGKADIAEGLAVSVNLKAANEDSIVGYKAKRHAGLIDLDKPNKYKIAKFWDPVFMNDESRIILDPGEFYILASHESIAVPPSHAAEMVPFNPSIGEFRVHYAGFFDPVFGHGSSDGEGSKAVLE
;
A
#
# COMPACT_ATOMS: atom_id res chain seq x y z
N GLU A 1 -10.41 -8.17 -18.41
CA GLU A 1 -9.05 -7.77 -18.00
C GLU A 1 -8.89 -7.97 -16.49
N THR A 2 -7.70 -8.37 -16.09
CA THR A 2 -7.38 -8.58 -14.68
C THR A 2 -6.08 -7.86 -14.35
N VAL A 3 -6.03 -7.27 -13.16
CA VAL A 3 -4.81 -6.64 -12.62
C VAL A 3 -4.41 -7.37 -11.35
N SER A 4 -3.13 -7.62 -11.19
CA SER A 4 -2.54 -8.29 -10.03
C SER A 4 -1.61 -7.34 -9.29
N ASN A 5 -1.57 -7.47 -7.97
CA ASN A 5 -0.61 -6.76 -7.12
C ASN A 5 -0.20 -7.67 -5.97
N PRO A 6 0.95 -7.44 -5.33
CA PRO A 6 1.25 -8.05 -4.06
C PRO A 6 0.14 -7.79 -3.04
N LYS A 7 -0.13 -8.76 -2.19
CA LYS A 7 -0.96 -8.50 -1.01
C LYS A 7 -0.23 -7.52 -0.08
N SER A 8 -0.96 -6.70 0.65
CA SER A 8 -0.38 -5.81 1.67
C SER A 8 0.55 -6.53 2.65
N SER A 9 0.22 -7.76 3.06
CA SER A 9 1.08 -8.56 3.92
C SER A 9 2.37 -9.03 3.25
N THR A 10 2.43 -9.04 1.93
CA THR A 10 3.61 -9.38 1.12
C THR A 10 4.47 -8.12 0.93
N GLY A 11 3.86 -6.99 0.58
CA GLY A 11 4.53 -5.70 0.47
C GLY A 11 5.17 -5.27 1.79
N ARG A 12 4.44 -5.36 2.90
CA ARG A 12 4.93 -4.98 4.24
C ARG A 12 6.18 -5.72 4.73
N VAL A 13 6.56 -6.80 4.11
CA VAL A 13 7.82 -7.50 4.39
C VAL A 13 8.81 -7.39 3.23
N ASP A 14 8.61 -6.39 2.37
CA ASP A 14 9.48 -6.06 1.24
C ASP A 14 9.73 -7.24 0.31
N VAL A 15 8.67 -7.95 -0.03
CA VAL A 15 8.70 -9.03 -1.03
C VAL A 15 8.06 -8.52 -2.31
N PHE A 16 8.91 -8.21 -3.28
CA PHE A 16 8.46 -7.80 -4.60
C PHE A 16 7.95 -9.00 -5.39
N THR A 17 6.82 -8.84 -6.04
CA THR A 17 6.24 -9.88 -6.91
C THR A 17 5.76 -9.28 -8.23
N ARG A 18 5.91 -10.03 -9.32
CA ARG A 18 5.37 -9.70 -10.64
C ARG A 18 4.62 -10.88 -11.22
N LEU A 19 3.39 -10.63 -11.63
CA LEU A 19 2.64 -11.62 -12.40
C LEU A 19 3.02 -11.54 -13.88
N ILE A 20 3.29 -12.68 -14.47
CA ILE A 20 3.67 -12.82 -15.88
C ILE A 20 2.65 -13.74 -16.53
N CYS A 21 2.11 -13.37 -17.68
CA CYS A 21 1.33 -14.26 -18.53
C CYS A 21 1.94 -14.32 -19.94
N ASP A 22 1.86 -15.48 -20.56
CA ASP A 22 2.45 -15.70 -21.86
C ASP A 22 1.84 -14.78 -22.92
N GLY A 23 2.67 -14.18 -23.76
CA GLY A 23 2.25 -13.26 -24.82
C GLY A 23 1.84 -11.85 -24.35
N SER A 24 1.94 -11.54 -23.06
CA SER A 24 1.80 -10.17 -22.57
C SER A 24 3.15 -9.45 -22.57
N HIS A 25 3.13 -8.16 -22.94
CA HIS A 25 4.28 -7.26 -22.82
C HIS A 25 4.27 -6.45 -21.52
N GLU A 26 3.26 -6.63 -20.68
CA GLU A 26 3.07 -5.92 -19.42
C GLU A 26 3.03 -6.91 -18.25
N PHE A 27 3.71 -6.58 -17.17
CA PHE A 27 3.59 -7.29 -15.90
C PHE A 27 2.26 -6.93 -15.21
N ASP A 28 1.81 -7.83 -14.36
CA ASP A 28 0.66 -7.64 -13.48
C ASP A 28 -0.68 -7.40 -14.18
N LYS A 29 -0.74 -7.64 -15.48
CA LYS A 29 -1.96 -7.57 -16.29
C LYS A 29 -2.22 -8.88 -17.00
N VAL A 30 -3.48 -9.33 -16.94
CA VAL A 30 -3.94 -10.48 -17.70
C VAL A 30 -5.03 -10.01 -18.68
N PRO A 31 -4.81 -10.14 -19.98
CA PRO A 31 -5.77 -9.68 -20.99
C PRO A 31 -7.07 -10.49 -20.93
N GLY A 32 -8.16 -9.88 -21.40
CA GLY A 32 -9.45 -10.55 -21.49
C GLY A 32 -9.38 -11.75 -22.43
N GLY A 33 -9.97 -12.88 -21.99
CA GLY A 33 -9.98 -14.12 -22.79
C GLY A 33 -8.70 -14.94 -22.71
N TYR A 34 -7.71 -14.54 -21.93
CA TYR A 34 -6.48 -15.31 -21.74
C TYR A 34 -6.77 -16.72 -21.21
N LYS A 35 -6.10 -17.70 -21.82
CA LYS A 35 -6.10 -19.11 -21.41
C LYS A 35 -4.67 -19.59 -21.43
N GLY A 36 -4.09 -19.88 -20.28
CA GLY A 36 -2.70 -20.28 -20.16
C GLY A 36 -2.22 -20.29 -18.72
N HIS A 37 -0.94 -20.54 -18.55
CA HIS A 37 -0.31 -20.50 -17.24
C HIS A 37 -0.07 -19.05 -16.80
N LEU A 38 -0.13 -18.84 -15.49
CA LEU A 38 0.29 -17.60 -14.85
C LEU A 38 1.53 -17.90 -14.03
N TRP A 39 2.57 -17.12 -14.25
CA TRP A 39 3.84 -17.22 -13.56
C TRP A 39 3.99 -16.08 -12.56
N LEU A 40 4.67 -16.33 -11.47
CA LEU A 40 4.94 -15.31 -10.48
C LEU A 40 6.44 -15.23 -10.21
N GLU A 41 7.05 -14.11 -10.56
CA GLU A 41 8.37 -13.75 -10.07
C GLU A 41 8.25 -13.34 -8.60
N ILE A 42 9.15 -13.83 -7.74
CA ILE A 42 9.18 -13.53 -6.31
C ILE A 42 10.58 -13.07 -5.97
N SER A 43 10.72 -11.82 -5.53
CA SER A 43 12.01 -11.21 -5.21
C SER A 43 11.99 -10.57 -3.81
N PRO A 44 12.39 -11.29 -2.76
CA PRO A 44 12.59 -10.70 -1.45
C PRO A 44 13.71 -9.65 -1.49
N ARG A 45 13.46 -8.45 -0.94
CA ARG A 45 14.41 -7.32 -1.00
C ARG A 45 15.13 -7.12 0.33
N THR A 46 14.41 -7.06 1.42
CA THR A 46 14.97 -6.81 2.76
C THR A 46 15.01 -8.05 3.63
N PHE A 47 13.90 -8.79 3.72
CA PHE A 47 13.83 -9.97 4.60
C PHE A 47 13.92 -11.26 3.80
N PRO A 48 14.75 -12.23 4.20
CA PRO A 48 14.63 -13.59 3.68
C PRO A 48 13.30 -14.21 4.12
N VAL A 49 12.59 -14.86 3.19
CA VAL A 49 11.26 -15.41 3.43
C VAL A 49 11.17 -16.89 3.09
N ILE A 50 10.29 -17.59 3.78
CA ILE A 50 9.86 -18.95 3.41
C ILE A 50 8.52 -18.84 2.70
N VAL A 51 8.47 -19.40 1.50
CA VAL A 51 7.24 -19.61 0.72
C VAL A 51 7.08 -21.10 0.43
N ARG A 52 5.85 -21.58 0.34
CA ARG A 52 5.50 -22.97 0.03
C ARG A 52 4.46 -23.02 -1.08
N GLN A 53 4.27 -24.18 -1.64
CA GLN A 53 3.12 -24.38 -2.50
C GLN A 53 1.82 -24.01 -1.77
N GLY A 54 1.02 -23.13 -2.37
CA GLY A 54 -0.22 -22.62 -1.77
C GLY A 54 -0.06 -21.33 -0.96
N THR A 55 1.15 -20.84 -0.67
CA THR A 55 1.34 -19.52 -0.07
C THR A 55 0.74 -18.43 -0.96
N ARG A 56 -0.12 -17.57 -0.38
CA ARG A 56 -0.83 -16.52 -1.12
C ARG A 56 -0.03 -15.22 -1.06
N LEU A 57 0.63 -14.87 -2.16
CA LEU A 57 1.49 -13.68 -2.27
C LEU A 57 0.81 -12.51 -2.95
N ASN A 58 0.02 -12.79 -3.99
CA ASN A 58 -0.66 -11.79 -4.80
C ASN A 58 -2.17 -11.80 -4.60
N GLN A 59 -2.78 -10.72 -5.01
CA GLN A 59 -4.22 -10.56 -5.17
C GLN A 59 -4.54 -10.12 -6.59
N MET A 60 -5.70 -10.50 -7.10
CA MET A 60 -6.13 -10.19 -8.45
C MET A 60 -7.48 -9.48 -8.42
N ARG A 61 -7.65 -8.48 -9.27
CA ARG A 61 -8.93 -7.78 -9.47
C ARG A 61 -9.39 -7.93 -10.90
N PHE A 62 -10.61 -8.39 -11.07
CA PHE A 62 -11.27 -8.44 -12.36
C PHE A 62 -11.90 -7.10 -12.67
N ARG A 63 -11.59 -6.54 -13.83
CA ARG A 63 -12.13 -5.25 -14.30
C ARG A 63 -12.99 -5.48 -15.52
N ARG A 64 -14.15 -4.79 -15.57
CA ARG A 64 -15.04 -4.79 -16.72
C ARG A 64 -15.45 -3.35 -17.03
N GLY A 65 -15.20 -2.91 -18.25
CA GLY A 65 -15.46 -1.52 -18.67
C GLY A 65 -14.54 -0.51 -18.02
N ASN A 66 -14.93 0.76 -18.03
CA ASN A 66 -14.20 1.82 -17.34
C ASN A 66 -14.56 1.82 -15.86
N THR A 67 -13.59 1.52 -15.02
CA THR A 67 -13.77 1.43 -13.56
C THR A 67 -13.13 2.60 -12.81
N LYS A 68 -12.50 3.55 -13.51
CA LYS A 68 -11.85 4.70 -12.90
C LYS A 68 -12.84 5.85 -12.75
N SER A 69 -13.03 6.32 -11.54
CA SER A 69 -13.82 7.53 -11.25
C SER A 69 -13.06 8.78 -11.70
N SER A 70 -13.79 9.75 -12.23
CA SER A 70 -13.27 11.08 -12.52
C SER A 70 -13.16 11.92 -11.25
N ASP A 71 -12.36 12.99 -11.28
CA ASP A 71 -12.25 13.93 -10.15
C ASP A 71 -13.59 14.55 -9.77
N LYS A 72 -14.47 14.77 -10.75
CA LYS A 72 -15.83 15.27 -10.49
C LYS A 72 -16.65 14.28 -9.67
N GLU A 73 -16.56 13.00 -10.00
CA GLU A 73 -17.24 11.93 -9.25
C GLU A 73 -16.63 11.76 -7.86
N LEU A 74 -15.30 11.83 -7.72
CA LEU A 74 -14.63 11.79 -6.43
C LEU A 74 -15.02 12.96 -5.53
N LYS A 75 -15.08 14.18 -6.06
CA LYS A 75 -15.56 15.37 -5.32
C LYS A 75 -17.00 15.21 -4.85
N LYS A 76 -17.87 14.68 -5.71
CA LYS A 76 -19.23 14.38 -5.36
C LYS A 76 -19.31 13.32 -4.26
N LEU A 77 -18.55 12.24 -4.41
CA LEU A 77 -18.47 11.16 -3.43
C LEU A 77 -17.98 11.67 -2.06
N HIS A 78 -16.99 12.58 -2.05
CA HIS A 78 -16.50 13.19 -0.80
C HIS A 78 -17.59 14.03 -0.09
N ILE A 79 -18.45 14.72 -0.85
CA ILE A 79 -19.56 15.48 -0.28
C ILE A 79 -20.62 14.55 0.33
N GLU A 80 -20.90 13.42 -0.34
CA GLU A 80 -21.94 12.47 0.06
C GLU A 80 -21.52 11.56 1.20
N ASP A 81 -20.28 11.04 1.17
CA ASP A 81 -19.80 9.98 2.07
C ASP A 81 -18.56 10.35 2.89
N ASN A 82 -18.05 11.58 2.79
CA ASN A 82 -16.86 12.05 3.51
C ASN A 82 -15.70 11.04 3.48
N ILE A 83 -15.07 10.89 2.30
CA ILE A 83 -14.02 9.90 2.08
C ILE A 83 -12.64 10.28 2.64
N VAL A 84 -12.48 11.50 3.18
CA VAL A 84 -11.22 12.01 3.77
C VAL A 84 -11.49 12.66 5.11
N PHE A 85 -10.71 12.28 6.09
CA PHE A 85 -10.72 12.82 7.46
C PHE A 85 -9.35 13.38 7.81
N ASN A 86 -9.27 14.22 8.84
CA ASN A 86 -8.02 14.81 9.33
C ASN A 86 -7.23 15.60 8.29
N GLY A 87 -7.93 16.31 7.39
CA GLY A 87 -7.29 17.10 6.35
C GLY A 87 -8.26 17.61 5.30
N LYS A 88 -7.73 18.27 4.30
CA LYS A 88 -8.48 18.71 3.13
C LYS A 88 -8.36 17.65 2.04
N ALA A 89 -9.49 17.25 1.44
CA ALA A 89 -9.46 16.39 0.28
C ALA A 89 -8.80 17.13 -0.90
N ASP A 90 -7.60 16.71 -1.27
CA ASP A 90 -6.90 17.18 -2.46
C ASP A 90 -7.19 16.21 -3.60
N ILE A 91 -8.06 16.62 -4.52
CA ILE A 91 -8.56 15.80 -5.62
C ILE A 91 -8.14 16.45 -6.94
N ALA A 92 -7.08 15.91 -7.53
CA ALA A 92 -6.54 16.25 -8.84
C ALA A 92 -5.90 14.99 -9.44
N GLU A 93 -6.51 14.43 -10.49
CA GLU A 93 -6.15 13.13 -11.09
C GLU A 93 -6.25 11.94 -10.11
N GLY A 94 -7.14 12.07 -9.12
CA GLY A 94 -7.35 11.15 -8.02
C GLY A 94 -7.27 11.86 -6.67
N LEU A 95 -7.28 11.10 -5.58
CA LEU A 95 -7.15 11.62 -4.23
C LEU A 95 -5.67 11.54 -3.80
N ALA A 96 -5.06 12.69 -3.54
CA ALA A 96 -3.72 12.76 -2.97
C ALA A 96 -3.74 12.50 -1.45
N VAL A 97 -2.76 11.74 -0.97
CA VAL A 97 -2.49 11.55 0.46
C VAL A 97 -1.05 11.91 0.75
N SER A 98 -0.80 12.49 1.91
CA SER A 98 0.53 12.90 2.36
C SER A 98 1.07 11.98 3.45
N VAL A 99 2.39 11.97 3.62
CA VAL A 99 3.04 11.22 4.70
C VAL A 99 2.79 11.93 6.04
N ASN A 100 2.42 11.18 7.06
CA ASN A 100 2.27 11.71 8.40
C ASN A 100 3.63 11.91 9.07
N LEU A 101 4.09 13.15 9.10
CA LEU A 101 5.28 13.57 9.83
C LEU A 101 4.93 14.36 11.12
N LYS A 102 3.65 14.43 11.48
CA LYS A 102 3.22 15.08 12.72
C LYS A 102 3.17 14.06 13.85
N ALA A 103 4.13 14.14 14.73
CA ALA A 103 4.09 13.42 16.00
C ALA A 103 3.24 14.19 17.02
N ALA A 104 2.54 13.49 17.90
CA ALA A 104 1.82 14.11 19.01
C ALA A 104 2.80 14.67 20.06
N ASN A 105 3.97 14.07 20.17
CA ASN A 105 5.10 14.47 21.01
C ASN A 105 6.40 13.88 20.40
N GLU A 106 7.57 14.29 20.92
CA GLU A 106 8.89 13.84 20.45
C GLU A 106 9.10 12.32 20.53
N ASP A 107 8.43 11.65 21.46
CA ASP A 107 8.48 10.19 21.63
C ASP A 107 7.50 9.43 20.71
N SER A 108 6.75 10.13 19.86
CA SER A 108 5.77 9.49 18.99
C SER A 108 6.43 8.82 17.80
N ILE A 109 6.13 7.54 17.61
CA ILE A 109 6.57 6.77 16.44
C ILE A 109 5.81 7.27 15.19
N VAL A 110 6.54 7.68 14.18
CA VAL A 110 6.00 8.12 12.87
C VAL A 110 6.11 7.04 11.80
N GLY A 111 6.87 6.00 12.05
CA GLY A 111 7.05 4.89 11.14
C GLY A 111 7.97 3.81 11.70
N TYR A 112 8.33 2.88 10.84
CA TYR A 112 9.25 1.80 11.16
C TYR A 112 10.27 1.62 10.03
N LYS A 113 11.52 1.39 10.39
CA LYS A 113 12.61 1.01 9.49
C LYS A 113 12.88 -0.48 9.63
N ALA A 114 13.03 -1.18 8.53
CA ALA A 114 13.35 -2.59 8.53
C ALA A 114 14.79 -2.85 9.00
N LYS A 115 14.96 -3.85 9.87
CA LYS A 115 16.29 -4.27 10.34
C LYS A 115 16.95 -5.18 9.30
N ARG A 116 18.19 -4.89 8.95
CA ARG A 116 19.01 -5.82 8.19
C ARG A 116 19.37 -7.03 9.07
N HIS A 117 19.48 -8.19 8.46
CA HIS A 117 19.88 -9.44 9.13
C HIS A 117 18.96 -9.84 10.31
N ALA A 118 17.71 -9.41 10.31
CA ALA A 118 16.76 -9.65 11.40
C ALA A 118 16.33 -11.12 11.54
N GLY A 119 16.47 -11.90 10.48
CA GLY A 119 16.14 -13.31 10.45
C GLY A 119 15.10 -13.66 9.40
N LEU A 120 14.73 -14.92 9.36
CA LEU A 120 13.84 -15.52 8.38
C LEU A 120 12.37 -15.30 8.75
N ILE A 121 11.55 -14.91 7.79
CA ILE A 121 10.09 -14.77 7.94
C ILE A 121 9.39 -15.89 7.21
N ASP A 122 8.59 -16.67 7.91
CA ASP A 122 7.69 -17.66 7.34
C ASP A 122 6.34 -16.99 7.02
N LEU A 123 6.04 -16.79 5.74
CA LEU A 123 4.84 -16.04 5.31
C LEU A 123 3.52 -16.76 5.61
N ASP A 124 3.57 -18.07 5.90
CA ASP A 124 2.39 -18.84 6.29
C ASP A 124 2.12 -18.76 7.81
N LYS A 125 2.93 -18.03 8.56
CA LYS A 125 2.79 -17.85 10.01
C LYS A 125 2.54 -16.39 10.39
N PRO A 126 1.37 -15.83 10.06
CA PRO A 126 1.03 -14.46 10.43
C PRO A 126 1.00 -14.29 11.97
N ASN A 127 1.35 -13.10 12.44
CA ASN A 127 1.32 -12.70 13.86
C ASN A 127 2.21 -13.54 14.81
N LYS A 128 3.21 -14.27 14.28
CA LYS A 128 4.13 -15.08 15.09
C LYS A 128 5.41 -14.35 15.49
N TYR A 129 5.68 -13.21 14.90
CA TYR A 129 6.93 -12.49 15.06
C TYR A 129 6.77 -11.26 15.93
N LYS A 130 7.74 -11.03 16.83
CA LYS A 130 7.82 -9.79 17.60
C LYS A 130 8.30 -8.65 16.70
N ILE A 131 7.57 -7.55 16.65
CA ILE A 131 7.88 -6.37 15.81
C ILE A 131 9.32 -5.91 16.06
N ALA A 132 9.71 -5.72 17.31
CA ALA A 132 11.04 -5.24 17.67
C ALA A 132 12.21 -6.12 17.19
N LYS A 133 11.96 -7.36 16.77
CA LYS A 133 12.98 -8.23 16.16
C LYS A 133 13.32 -7.81 14.72
N PHE A 134 12.33 -7.29 13.98
CA PHE A 134 12.42 -7.04 12.55
C PHE A 134 12.40 -5.54 12.20
N TRP A 135 11.95 -4.70 13.13
CA TRP A 135 11.69 -3.30 12.88
C TRP A 135 12.27 -2.42 13.97
N ASP A 136 12.89 -1.31 13.57
CA ASP A 136 13.24 -0.20 14.43
C ASP A 136 12.19 0.89 14.32
N PRO A 137 11.70 1.44 15.43
CA PRO A 137 10.80 2.59 15.38
C PRO A 137 11.54 3.82 14.85
N VAL A 138 10.84 4.61 14.03
CA VAL A 138 11.32 5.88 13.52
C VAL A 138 10.62 7.00 14.26
N PHE A 139 11.39 7.91 14.82
CA PHE A 139 10.93 9.11 15.49
C PHE A 139 11.25 10.33 14.64
N MET A 140 10.50 11.41 14.82
CA MET A 140 10.90 12.69 14.23
C MET A 140 12.09 13.27 14.96
N ASN A 141 12.92 14.02 14.23
CA ASN A 141 13.92 14.90 14.85
C ASN A 141 13.30 16.24 15.26
N ASP A 142 14.09 17.07 15.96
CA ASP A 142 13.68 18.41 16.44
C ASP A 142 13.22 19.34 15.32
N GLU A 143 13.60 19.08 14.08
CA GLU A 143 13.21 19.86 12.90
C GLU A 143 11.91 19.36 12.23
N SER A 144 11.18 18.46 12.85
CA SER A 144 9.99 17.81 12.30
C SER A 144 10.24 17.08 10.98
N ARG A 145 11.39 16.41 10.90
CA ARG A 145 11.84 15.66 9.72
C ARG A 145 12.18 14.22 10.07
N ILE A 146 12.15 13.37 9.08
CA ILE A 146 12.74 12.02 9.13
C ILE A 146 13.86 11.91 8.11
N ILE A 147 14.86 11.11 8.42
CA ILE A 147 15.94 10.80 7.48
C ILE A 147 15.66 9.43 6.92
N LEU A 148 15.58 9.35 5.60
CA LEU A 148 15.46 8.10 4.86
C LEU A 148 16.83 7.74 4.28
N ASP A 149 17.42 6.66 4.79
CA ASP A 149 18.70 6.17 4.29
C ASP A 149 18.50 5.45 2.94
N PRO A 150 19.42 5.63 1.98
CA PRO A 150 19.36 4.93 0.70
C PRO A 150 19.42 3.41 0.88
N GLY A 151 18.59 2.68 0.14
CA GLY A 151 18.56 1.22 0.16
C GLY A 151 17.96 0.60 1.42
N GLU A 152 17.31 1.38 2.27
CA GLU A 152 16.58 0.92 3.44
C GLU A 152 15.07 0.89 3.16
N PHE A 153 14.37 -0.01 3.81
CA PHE A 153 12.93 -0.14 3.68
C PHE A 153 12.20 0.44 4.89
N TYR A 154 11.18 1.25 4.62
CA TYR A 154 10.39 1.94 5.64
C TYR A 154 8.91 1.65 5.48
N ILE A 155 8.21 1.62 6.60
CA ILE A 155 6.76 1.65 6.65
C ILE A 155 6.34 2.94 7.33
N LEU A 156 5.56 3.75 6.64
CA LEU A 156 5.02 5.02 7.11
C LEU A 156 3.49 4.98 7.07
N ALA A 157 2.84 6.00 7.56
CA ALA A 157 1.39 6.14 7.49
C ALA A 157 0.99 7.44 6.80
N SER A 158 -0.18 7.48 6.18
CA SER A 158 -0.74 8.71 5.66
C SER A 158 -1.11 9.68 6.78
N HIS A 159 -1.03 10.99 6.49
CA HIS A 159 -1.55 12.02 7.39
C HIS A 159 -3.08 11.97 7.40
N GLU A 160 -3.67 11.91 6.23
CA GLU A 160 -5.11 11.79 6.05
C GLU A 160 -5.58 10.39 6.44
N SER A 161 -6.67 10.30 7.16
CA SER A 161 -7.46 9.09 7.27
C SER A 161 -8.46 9.06 6.13
N ILE A 162 -8.63 7.90 5.51
CA ILE A 162 -9.52 7.73 4.36
C ILE A 162 -10.58 6.67 4.64
N ALA A 163 -11.72 6.81 3.99
CA ALA A 163 -12.76 5.80 3.96
C ALA A 163 -13.14 5.46 2.52
N VAL A 164 -13.28 4.18 2.25
CA VAL A 164 -13.75 3.68 0.95
C VAL A 164 -15.19 3.19 1.13
N PRO A 165 -16.18 3.86 0.51
CA PRO A 165 -17.58 3.45 0.62
C PRO A 165 -17.82 2.02 0.10
N PRO A 166 -18.89 1.35 0.55
CA PRO A 166 -19.18 -0.04 0.16
C PRO A 166 -19.32 -0.27 -1.35
N SER A 167 -19.70 0.77 -2.10
CA SER A 167 -19.88 0.73 -3.56
C SER A 167 -18.60 0.95 -4.35
N HIS A 168 -17.50 1.26 -3.68
CA HIS A 168 -16.23 1.62 -4.30
C HIS A 168 -15.08 0.74 -3.79
N ALA A 169 -14.00 0.73 -4.56
CA ALA A 169 -12.69 0.25 -4.14
C ALA A 169 -11.67 1.31 -4.57
N ALA A 170 -10.51 1.36 -3.91
CA ALA A 170 -9.47 2.28 -4.30
C ALA A 170 -8.15 1.55 -4.58
N GLU A 171 -7.31 2.19 -5.34
CA GLU A 171 -5.96 1.71 -5.67
C GLU A 171 -4.98 2.84 -5.40
N MET A 172 -3.93 2.55 -4.64
CA MET A 172 -2.83 3.48 -4.46
C MET A 172 -1.95 3.45 -5.71
N VAL A 173 -1.71 4.62 -6.26
CA VAL A 173 -0.83 4.80 -7.41
C VAL A 173 0.32 5.75 -7.04
N PRO A 174 1.50 5.62 -7.67
CA PRO A 174 2.59 6.57 -7.45
C PRO A 174 2.14 7.99 -7.74
N PHE A 175 2.60 8.94 -6.91
CA PHE A 175 2.40 10.35 -7.16
C PHE A 175 3.13 10.82 -8.42
N ASN A 176 2.74 11.96 -8.98
CA ASN A 176 3.31 12.49 -10.21
C ASN A 176 4.86 12.65 -10.09
N PRO A 177 5.65 11.89 -10.86
CA PRO A 177 7.10 11.92 -10.78
C PRO A 177 7.71 13.28 -11.19
N SER A 178 6.94 14.16 -11.86
CA SER A 178 7.38 15.53 -12.19
C SER A 178 7.50 16.45 -10.98
N ILE A 179 6.89 16.08 -9.84
CA ILE A 179 6.90 16.88 -8.61
C ILE A 179 7.91 16.31 -7.60
N GLY A 180 8.24 15.03 -7.70
CA GLY A 180 9.20 14.38 -6.82
C GLY A 180 9.25 12.87 -7.03
N GLU A 181 10.27 12.23 -6.47
CA GLU A 181 10.49 10.78 -6.63
C GLU A 181 10.11 9.95 -5.40
N PHE A 182 9.29 10.45 -4.51
CA PHE A 182 8.80 9.63 -3.42
C PHE A 182 7.81 8.60 -3.98
N ARG A 183 8.31 7.40 -4.21
CA ARG A 183 7.52 6.28 -4.73
C ARG A 183 7.19 5.31 -3.61
N VAL A 184 5.92 5.00 -3.48
CA VAL A 184 5.47 3.82 -2.76
C VAL A 184 5.71 2.62 -3.67
N HIS A 185 6.55 1.70 -3.26
CA HIS A 185 6.98 0.56 -4.10
C HIS A 185 5.88 -0.46 -4.33
N TYR A 186 4.95 -0.58 -3.40
CA TYR A 186 3.89 -1.56 -3.45
C TYR A 186 2.55 -0.85 -3.60
N ALA A 187 1.94 -0.97 -4.79
CA ALA A 187 0.61 -0.45 -5.02
C ALA A 187 -0.40 -1.19 -4.13
N GLY A 188 -0.98 -0.48 -3.16
CA GLY A 188 -2.00 -1.02 -2.28
C GLY A 188 -3.37 -0.99 -2.93
N PHE A 189 -4.16 -2.05 -2.74
CA PHE A 189 -5.60 -2.00 -2.95
C PHE A 189 -6.30 -1.73 -1.63
N PHE A 190 -7.30 -0.87 -1.69
CA PHE A 190 -8.24 -0.66 -0.60
C PHE A 190 -9.57 -1.27 -0.99
N ASP A 191 -9.95 -2.32 -0.28
CA ASP A 191 -11.21 -2.99 -0.51
C ASP A 191 -12.39 -2.10 -0.09
N PRO A 192 -13.60 -2.35 -0.63
CA PRO A 192 -14.81 -1.73 -0.12
C PRO A 192 -14.87 -1.80 1.40
N VAL A 193 -15.39 -0.77 2.02
CA VAL A 193 -15.48 -0.54 3.48
C VAL A 193 -14.17 -0.32 4.23
N PHE A 194 -13.03 -0.19 3.54
CA PHE A 194 -11.79 0.22 4.22
C PHE A 194 -12.00 1.57 4.94
N GLY A 195 -11.75 1.61 6.25
CA GLY A 195 -11.96 2.80 7.07
C GLY A 195 -13.41 3.30 7.17
N HIS A 196 -14.34 2.69 6.46
CA HIS A 196 -15.75 3.06 6.49
C HIS A 196 -16.43 2.42 7.72
N GLY A 197 -17.11 3.24 8.50
CA GLY A 197 -17.75 2.75 9.72
C GLY A 197 -16.78 2.31 10.82
N SER A 198 -15.54 2.85 10.84
CA SER A 198 -14.62 2.72 11.96
C SER A 198 -15.31 3.18 13.25
N SER A 199 -14.97 2.56 14.37
CA SER A 199 -15.61 2.83 15.68
C SER A 199 -15.58 4.31 16.07
N ASP A 200 -14.63 5.06 15.53
CA ASP A 200 -14.40 6.47 15.84
C ASP A 200 -14.96 7.41 14.75
N GLY A 201 -15.52 6.86 13.66
CA GLY A 201 -16.07 7.64 12.54
C GLY A 201 -15.04 8.43 11.73
N GLU A 202 -13.74 8.20 11.94
CA GLU A 202 -12.64 9.03 11.43
C GLU A 202 -11.84 8.39 10.28
N GLY A 203 -12.35 7.32 9.67
CA GLY A 203 -11.63 6.61 8.60
C GLY A 203 -10.43 5.81 9.12
N SER A 204 -9.55 5.41 8.21
CA SER A 204 -8.30 4.69 8.52
C SER A 204 -7.13 5.27 7.74
N LYS A 205 -5.95 5.28 8.36
CA LYS A 205 -4.72 5.71 7.68
C LYS A 205 -4.26 4.67 6.67
N ALA A 206 -3.83 5.13 5.51
CA ALA A 206 -3.14 4.28 4.55
C ALA A 206 -1.72 3.97 5.03
N VAL A 207 -1.28 2.75 4.82
CA VAL A 207 0.11 2.34 5.07
C VAL A 207 0.90 2.57 3.79
N LEU A 208 2.02 3.28 3.91
CA LEU A 208 2.93 3.65 2.83
C LEU A 208 4.22 2.82 2.98
N GLU A 209 4.58 2.08 1.93
CA GLU A 209 5.66 1.09 1.92
C GLU A 209 6.71 1.43 0.85
#